data_a382b637e72b6c343d65aea28bc9ff77
#
_entry.id   a382b637e72b6c343d65aea28bc9ff77
#
_cell.length_a   1.000
_cell.length_b   1.000
_cell.length_c   1.000
_cell.angle_alpha   90.00
_cell.angle_beta   90.00
_cell.angle_gamma   90.00
#
_symmetry.space_group_name_H-M   'P 1'
#
loop_
_entity.id
_entity.type
_entity.pdbx_description
1 polymer ?
#
loop_
_entity_poly.entity_id
_entity_poly.type
_entity_poly.pdbx_seq_one_letter_code
_entity_poly.pdbx_strand_id
1 'polypeptide(L)'
;MNTGNMTMVYGAVAVLSVLILIGYLLVEKKKERNFIFLISCVAIVNTGYFLLAAARSLPMAMFANGMSYFGADYSVLAMLLIISEVCQMKKRKWLKGVFIGISTAAFALAASGDWLGLYYTSVDITSIGGMTKLVKEYGPLHTLYTVYLLSYVLIMVGIIWYAAKKQRLSSFKYTMLLFVAVLLNIGVWAVEQGFNEDFEFLSVSYIVTEVILLLLYSMLRDYGIIQPGGQVISVQLLTQLNTRQISPGALPPGMEDLFQGFAEKVKTLSSAERRILNHYIEGHDIADIPDLAFISIHTVKKHNRSIYQKLGVSSRDELMLYIELFRCCDRLGELTGEETETE
;
A
#
# COMPACT_ATOMS: atom_id res chain seq x y z
N MET A 1 29.49 -20.48 11.06
CA MET A 1 29.61 -19.15 10.42
C MET A 1 30.37 -18.22 11.35
N ASN A 2 31.28 -17.41 10.83
CA ASN A 2 32.11 -16.51 11.66
C ASN A 2 31.22 -15.40 12.24
N THR A 3 31.11 -15.31 13.53
CA THR A 3 30.10 -14.55 14.29
C THR A 3 30.20 -13.02 14.18
N GLY A 4 31.38 -12.49 13.79
CA GLY A 4 31.50 -11.07 13.41
C GLY A 4 30.62 -10.67 12.20
N ASN A 5 30.17 -11.66 11.43
CA ASN A 5 29.34 -11.41 10.24
C ASN A 5 27.87 -11.13 10.60
N MET A 6 27.33 -11.60 11.74
CA MET A 6 25.90 -11.43 12.06
C MET A 6 25.54 -9.99 12.42
N THR A 7 26.34 -9.34 13.27
CA THR A 7 26.13 -7.91 13.57
C THR A 7 26.23 -7.04 12.31
N MET A 8 27.13 -7.40 11.36
CA MET A 8 27.23 -6.72 10.08
C MET A 8 25.97 -6.94 9.20
N VAL A 9 25.37 -8.14 9.25
CA VAL A 9 24.12 -8.42 8.52
C VAL A 9 22.98 -7.54 9.04
N TYR A 10 22.78 -7.47 10.37
CA TYR A 10 21.80 -6.56 10.96
C TYR A 10 22.08 -5.10 10.59
N GLY A 11 23.35 -4.68 10.61
CA GLY A 11 23.75 -3.34 10.17
C GLY A 11 23.41 -3.07 8.71
N ALA A 12 23.68 -4.01 7.81
CA ALA A 12 23.35 -3.90 6.39
C ALA A 12 21.82 -3.81 6.16
N VAL A 13 21.04 -4.63 6.87
CA VAL A 13 19.58 -4.62 6.82
C VAL A 13 19.02 -3.30 7.34
N ALA A 14 19.56 -2.76 8.44
CA ALA A 14 19.17 -1.47 8.99
C ALA A 14 19.46 -0.33 7.99
N VAL A 15 20.66 -0.31 7.40
CA VAL A 15 21.04 0.68 6.38
C VAL A 15 20.10 0.57 5.16
N LEU A 16 19.82 -0.64 4.69
CA LEU A 16 18.91 -0.85 3.56
C LEU A 16 17.51 -0.29 3.85
N SER A 17 16.95 -0.54 5.04
CA SER A 17 15.64 -0.01 5.43
C SER A 17 15.61 1.53 5.44
N VAL A 18 16.68 2.16 5.94
CA VAL A 18 16.81 3.62 5.93
C VAL A 18 16.94 4.15 4.50
N LEU A 19 17.70 3.46 3.63
CA LEU A 19 17.83 3.84 2.22
C LEU A 19 16.49 3.71 1.47
N ILE A 20 15.68 2.69 1.76
CA ILE A 20 14.33 2.56 1.20
C ILE A 20 13.45 3.74 1.64
N LEU A 21 13.50 4.13 2.92
CA LEU A 21 12.76 5.29 3.43
C LEU A 21 13.17 6.58 2.70
N ILE A 22 14.48 6.84 2.60
CA ILE A 22 15.00 8.02 1.91
C ILE A 22 14.62 7.98 0.43
N GLY A 23 14.79 6.84 -0.23
CA GLY A 23 14.43 6.63 -1.63
C GLY A 23 12.94 6.91 -1.88
N TYR A 24 12.05 6.37 -1.04
CA TYR A 24 10.62 6.64 -1.12
C TYR A 24 10.30 8.13 -0.96
N LEU A 25 10.95 8.81 0.01
CA LEU A 25 10.73 10.23 0.26
C LEU A 25 11.26 11.13 -0.88
N LEU A 26 12.29 10.71 -1.61
CA LEU A 26 12.88 11.48 -2.70
C LEU A 26 12.19 11.21 -4.05
N VAL A 27 11.87 9.96 -4.33
CA VAL A 27 11.37 9.52 -5.65
C VAL A 27 9.87 9.69 -5.78
N GLU A 28 9.12 9.36 -4.70
CA GLU A 28 7.67 9.38 -4.76
C GLU A 28 7.11 10.80 -4.62
N LYS A 29 6.48 11.30 -5.71
CA LYS A 29 5.89 12.64 -5.75
C LYS A 29 4.60 12.75 -4.92
N LYS A 30 3.79 11.69 -4.91
CA LYS A 30 2.52 11.62 -4.17
C LYS A 30 2.69 10.69 -2.98
N LYS A 31 3.18 11.26 -1.88
CA LYS A 31 3.54 10.53 -0.66
C LYS A 31 2.29 10.07 0.10
N GLU A 32 2.13 8.75 0.24
CA GLU A 32 1.06 8.18 1.03
C GLU A 32 1.49 8.01 2.49
N ARG A 33 0.73 8.62 3.40
CA ARG A 33 1.06 8.67 4.83
C ARG A 33 1.20 7.30 5.48
N ASN A 34 0.36 6.33 5.08
CA ASN A 34 0.40 4.99 5.64
C ASN A 34 1.66 4.24 5.19
N PHE A 35 2.17 4.49 3.98
CA PHE A 35 3.44 3.92 3.51
C PHE A 35 4.64 4.56 4.19
N ILE A 36 4.68 5.90 4.33
CA ILE A 36 5.74 6.56 5.11
C ILE A 36 5.78 5.95 6.51
N PHE A 37 4.62 5.77 7.13
CA PHE A 37 4.52 5.19 8.46
C PHE A 37 5.05 3.75 8.50
N LEU A 38 4.67 2.88 7.55
CA LEU A 38 5.17 1.51 7.45
C LEU A 38 6.70 1.49 7.30
N ILE A 39 7.23 2.21 6.32
CA ILE A 39 8.66 2.22 6.00
C ILE A 39 9.47 2.78 7.18
N SER A 40 8.95 3.81 7.87
CA SER A 40 9.58 4.32 9.09
C SER A 40 9.60 3.29 10.21
N CYS A 41 8.51 2.53 10.41
CA CYS A 41 8.45 1.45 11.40
C CYS A 41 9.45 0.33 11.07
N VAL A 42 9.56 -0.06 9.79
CA VAL A 42 10.54 -1.07 9.34
C VAL A 42 11.97 -0.59 9.55
N ALA A 43 12.27 0.68 9.27
CA ALA A 43 13.59 1.25 9.55
C ALA A 43 13.91 1.26 11.06
N ILE A 44 12.92 1.56 11.91
CA ILE A 44 13.07 1.55 13.36
C ILE A 44 13.29 0.14 13.90
N VAL A 45 12.50 -0.86 13.47
CA VAL A 45 12.66 -2.24 13.96
C VAL A 45 14.03 -2.80 13.57
N ASN A 46 14.47 -2.60 12.33
CA ASN A 46 15.77 -3.10 11.88
C ASN A 46 16.94 -2.37 12.53
N THR A 47 16.80 -1.07 12.81
CA THR A 47 17.77 -0.33 13.62
C THR A 47 17.82 -0.86 15.06
N GLY A 48 16.66 -1.20 15.63
CA GLY A 48 16.57 -1.83 16.95
C GLY A 48 17.32 -3.17 17.02
N TYR A 49 17.13 -4.05 16.03
CA TYR A 49 17.88 -5.33 15.96
C TYR A 49 19.40 -5.12 15.83
N PHE A 50 19.82 -4.16 15.00
CA PHE A 50 21.23 -3.82 14.89
C PHE A 50 21.82 -3.30 16.21
N LEU A 51 21.13 -2.36 16.86
CA LEU A 51 21.57 -1.81 18.14
C LEU A 51 21.57 -2.86 19.25
N LEU A 52 20.63 -3.81 19.25
CA LEU A 52 20.61 -4.93 20.18
C LEU A 52 21.81 -5.84 19.96
N ALA A 53 22.09 -6.23 18.73
CA ALA A 53 23.25 -7.06 18.40
C ALA A 53 24.59 -6.39 18.77
N ALA A 54 24.66 -5.06 18.68
CA ALA A 54 25.84 -4.26 19.02
C ALA A 54 25.88 -3.77 20.48
N ALA A 55 24.86 -4.05 21.29
CA ALA A 55 24.76 -3.58 22.67
C ALA A 55 25.89 -4.16 23.55
N ARG A 56 26.37 -3.36 24.50
CA ARG A 56 27.44 -3.78 25.44
C ARG A 56 26.97 -3.75 26.90
N SER A 57 25.71 -3.39 27.13
CA SER A 57 25.14 -3.32 28.47
C SER A 57 23.66 -3.67 28.44
N LEU A 58 23.13 -4.18 29.54
CA LEU A 58 21.70 -4.52 29.64
C LEU A 58 20.78 -3.31 29.36
N PRO A 59 21.01 -2.10 29.89
CA PRO A 59 20.16 -0.94 29.58
C PRO A 59 20.15 -0.60 28.09
N MET A 60 21.29 -0.68 27.38
CA MET A 60 21.37 -0.45 25.95
C MET A 60 20.61 -1.54 25.17
N ALA A 61 20.76 -2.80 25.57
CA ALA A 61 20.06 -3.93 24.96
C ALA A 61 18.54 -3.82 25.15
N MET A 62 18.07 -3.43 26.34
CA MET A 62 16.65 -3.21 26.64
C MET A 62 16.06 -2.05 25.83
N PHE A 63 16.79 -0.93 25.71
CA PHE A 63 16.38 0.19 24.87
C PHE A 63 16.25 -0.24 23.40
N ALA A 64 17.24 -0.95 22.87
CA ALA A 64 17.23 -1.46 21.51
C ALA A 64 16.09 -2.46 21.26
N ASN A 65 15.82 -3.35 22.22
CA ASN A 65 14.69 -4.27 22.20
C ASN A 65 13.35 -3.51 22.20
N GLY A 66 13.22 -2.45 22.99
CA GLY A 66 12.05 -1.56 22.99
C GLY A 66 11.84 -0.89 21.64
N MET A 67 12.90 -0.43 20.97
CA MET A 67 12.84 0.08 19.59
C MET A 67 12.33 -0.98 18.63
N SER A 68 12.79 -2.23 18.74
CA SER A 68 12.34 -3.33 17.89
C SER A 68 10.85 -3.60 18.09
N TYR A 69 10.36 -3.64 19.33
CA TYR A 69 8.91 -3.79 19.60
C TYR A 69 8.10 -2.62 19.06
N PHE A 70 8.58 -1.39 19.26
CA PHE A 70 7.89 -0.22 18.68
C PHE A 70 7.74 -0.35 17.16
N GLY A 71 8.84 -0.61 16.46
CA GLY A 71 8.80 -0.76 15.01
C GLY A 71 7.90 -1.93 14.57
N ALA A 72 7.99 -3.09 15.24
CA ALA A 72 7.19 -4.28 14.92
C ALA A 72 5.70 -4.04 15.11
N ASP A 73 5.26 -3.53 16.26
CA ASP A 73 3.86 -3.33 16.61
C ASP A 73 3.18 -2.32 15.68
N TYR A 74 3.85 -1.20 15.44
CA TYR A 74 3.31 -0.18 14.56
C TYR A 74 3.44 -0.52 13.07
N SER A 75 4.36 -1.43 12.68
CA SER A 75 4.39 -1.96 11.30
C SER A 75 3.17 -2.83 11.02
N VAL A 76 2.76 -3.68 11.96
CA VAL A 76 1.53 -4.50 11.85
C VAL A 76 0.29 -3.62 11.75
N LEU A 77 0.22 -2.54 12.55
CA LEU A 77 -0.84 -1.53 12.43
C LEU A 77 -0.83 -0.84 11.07
N ALA A 78 0.35 -0.42 10.58
CA ALA A 78 0.49 0.22 9.28
C ALA A 78 0.05 -0.71 8.13
N MET A 79 0.42 -2.01 8.18
CA MET A 79 -0.04 -3.04 7.24
C MET A 79 -1.55 -3.16 7.24
N LEU A 80 -2.20 -3.23 8.41
CA LEU A 80 -3.66 -3.28 8.53
C LEU A 80 -4.32 -2.06 7.88
N LEU A 81 -3.77 -0.86 8.07
CA LEU A 81 -4.29 0.37 7.48
C LEU A 81 -4.14 0.37 5.95
N ILE A 82 -2.99 -0.05 5.43
CA ILE A 82 -2.72 -0.17 3.98
C ILE A 82 -3.65 -1.22 3.35
N ILE A 83 -3.75 -2.41 3.94
CA ILE A 83 -4.62 -3.48 3.45
C ILE A 83 -6.10 -3.03 3.45
N SER A 84 -6.53 -2.35 4.51
CA SER A 84 -7.88 -1.78 4.58
C SER A 84 -8.15 -0.76 3.47
N GLU A 85 -7.14 0.02 3.10
CA GLU A 85 -7.21 1.01 2.01
C GLU A 85 -7.23 0.34 0.64
N VAL A 86 -6.31 -0.59 0.39
CA VAL A 86 -6.25 -1.38 -0.85
C VAL A 86 -7.53 -2.20 -1.07
N CYS A 87 -8.09 -2.77 0.01
CA CYS A 87 -9.35 -3.52 -0.01
C CYS A 87 -10.60 -2.63 -0.01
N GLN A 88 -10.45 -1.32 -0.15
CA GLN A 88 -11.53 -0.33 -0.23
C GLN A 88 -12.53 -0.44 0.94
N MET A 89 -12.01 -0.64 2.14
CA MET A 89 -12.84 -0.70 3.33
C MET A 89 -13.32 0.70 3.74
N LYS A 90 -14.57 0.80 4.18
CA LYS A 90 -15.14 2.08 4.62
C LYS A 90 -14.33 2.65 5.79
N LYS A 91 -13.74 3.83 5.59
CA LYS A 91 -12.90 4.52 6.59
C LYS A 91 -13.77 4.98 7.78
N ARG A 92 -13.64 4.32 8.93
CA ARG A 92 -14.28 4.73 10.18
C ARG A 92 -13.22 5.27 11.14
N LYS A 93 -13.23 6.58 11.43
CA LYS A 93 -12.21 7.24 12.26
C LYS A 93 -12.08 6.60 13.65
N TRP A 94 -13.20 6.24 14.28
CA TRP A 94 -13.20 5.63 15.60
C TRP A 94 -12.50 4.27 15.61
N LEU A 95 -12.70 3.43 14.55
CA LEU A 95 -12.08 2.12 14.45
C LEU A 95 -10.54 2.23 14.31
N LYS A 96 -10.07 3.23 13.55
CA LYS A 96 -8.63 3.54 13.49
C LYS A 96 -8.09 3.91 14.88
N GLY A 97 -8.82 4.70 15.67
CA GLY A 97 -8.44 5.05 17.04
C GLY A 97 -8.35 3.82 17.95
N VAL A 98 -9.29 2.87 17.83
CA VAL A 98 -9.27 1.61 18.58
C VAL A 98 -8.03 0.78 18.25
N PHE A 99 -7.71 0.59 16.97
CA PHE A 99 -6.51 -0.15 16.58
C PHE A 99 -5.21 0.52 17.07
N ILE A 100 -5.12 1.85 16.98
CA ILE A 100 -3.98 2.59 17.54
C ILE A 100 -3.88 2.35 19.06
N GLY A 101 -4.98 2.43 19.78
CA GLY A 101 -5.04 2.18 21.22
C GLY A 101 -4.57 0.77 21.59
N ILE A 102 -5.04 -0.25 20.88
CA ILE A 102 -4.65 -1.65 21.09
C ILE A 102 -3.16 -1.83 20.81
N SER A 103 -2.63 -1.31 19.69
CA SER A 103 -1.20 -1.42 19.37
C SER A 103 -0.34 -0.67 20.41
N THR A 104 -0.79 0.49 20.88
CA THR A 104 -0.07 1.23 21.93
C THR A 104 -0.07 0.48 23.26
N ALA A 105 -1.16 -0.18 23.62
CA ALA A 105 -1.23 -1.00 24.83
C ALA A 105 -0.33 -2.25 24.73
N ALA A 106 -0.30 -2.91 23.55
CA ALA A 106 0.58 -4.04 23.30
C ALA A 106 2.06 -3.64 23.37
N PHE A 107 2.42 -2.51 22.75
CA PHE A 107 3.76 -1.94 22.83
C PHE A 107 4.13 -1.58 24.28
N ALA A 108 3.26 -0.89 25.02
CA ALA A 108 3.51 -0.52 26.41
C ALA A 108 3.75 -1.75 27.30
N LEU A 109 3.00 -2.85 27.06
CA LEU A 109 3.19 -4.11 27.74
C LEU A 109 4.57 -4.73 27.41
N ALA A 110 4.92 -4.82 26.12
CA ALA A 110 6.21 -5.38 25.68
C ALA A 110 7.41 -4.53 26.12
N ALA A 111 7.26 -3.19 26.10
CA ALA A 111 8.28 -2.23 26.52
C ALA A 111 8.44 -2.12 28.04
N SER A 112 7.49 -2.65 28.85
CA SER A 112 7.61 -2.68 30.32
C SER A 112 8.82 -3.50 30.80
N GLY A 113 9.36 -4.37 29.92
CA GLY A 113 10.50 -5.21 30.27
C GLY A 113 10.23 -6.11 31.46
N ASP A 114 11.19 -6.23 32.34
CA ASP A 114 11.12 -6.96 33.62
C ASP A 114 10.66 -6.10 34.80
N TRP A 115 10.53 -4.77 34.58
CA TRP A 115 10.20 -3.82 35.65
C TRP A 115 8.88 -4.12 36.37
N LEU A 116 7.86 -4.56 35.62
CA LEU A 116 6.57 -4.95 36.20
C LEU A 116 6.44 -6.48 36.42
N GLY A 117 7.39 -7.28 35.96
CA GLY A 117 7.30 -8.75 35.98
C GLY A 117 6.12 -9.32 35.18
N LEU A 118 5.45 -8.51 34.34
CA LEU A 118 4.25 -8.88 33.61
C LEU A 118 4.57 -9.49 32.24
N TYR A 119 5.45 -8.85 31.49
CA TYR A 119 5.84 -9.31 30.14
C TYR A 119 7.11 -10.17 30.18
N TYR A 120 8.13 -9.73 30.91
CA TYR A 120 9.29 -10.53 31.31
C TYR A 120 9.35 -10.62 32.83
N THR A 121 9.71 -11.78 33.35
CA THR A 121 10.02 -11.97 34.79
C THR A 121 11.47 -11.65 35.10
N SER A 122 12.36 -11.97 34.17
CA SER A 122 13.77 -11.59 34.22
C SER A 122 14.34 -11.38 32.82
N VAL A 123 15.32 -10.48 32.70
CA VAL A 123 16.05 -10.25 31.46
C VAL A 123 17.53 -10.12 31.77
N ASP A 124 18.34 -10.84 31.02
CA ASP A 124 19.81 -10.76 31.10
C ASP A 124 20.41 -10.67 29.70
N ILE A 125 21.68 -10.37 29.61
CA ILE A 125 22.42 -10.34 28.34
C ILE A 125 23.43 -11.48 28.28
N THR A 126 23.51 -12.09 27.10
CA THR A 126 24.60 -13.03 26.79
C THR A 126 25.30 -12.58 25.50
N SER A 127 26.56 -12.96 25.38
CA SER A 127 27.29 -12.72 24.14
C SER A 127 27.55 -14.03 23.44
N ILE A 128 26.97 -14.18 22.27
CA ILE A 128 27.16 -15.33 21.40
C ILE A 128 27.94 -14.84 20.19
N GLY A 129 29.22 -15.23 20.15
CA GLY A 129 30.09 -14.94 19.02
C GLY A 129 30.28 -13.45 18.69
N GLY A 130 30.36 -12.59 19.70
CA GLY A 130 30.55 -11.15 19.55
C GLY A 130 29.25 -10.37 19.27
N MET A 131 28.12 -11.04 19.24
CA MET A 131 26.78 -10.44 19.15
C MET A 131 26.07 -10.55 20.51
N THR A 132 25.44 -9.47 20.96
CA THR A 132 24.62 -9.49 22.17
C THR A 132 23.23 -10.02 21.89
N LYS A 133 22.78 -10.95 22.72
CA LYS A 133 21.44 -11.53 22.71
C LYS A 133 20.81 -11.36 24.10
N LEU A 134 19.52 -11.03 24.16
CA LEU A 134 18.76 -11.01 25.41
C LEU A 134 18.33 -12.44 25.78
N VAL A 135 18.64 -12.83 27.00
CA VAL A 135 18.05 -14.01 27.63
C VAL A 135 16.83 -13.56 28.41
N LYS A 136 15.65 -14.05 28.00
CA LYS A 136 14.36 -13.55 28.49
C LYS A 136 13.60 -14.69 29.16
N GLU A 137 13.13 -14.46 30.37
CA GLU A 137 12.10 -15.31 30.99
C GLU A 137 10.75 -14.59 30.84
N TYR A 138 9.80 -15.27 30.22
CA TYR A 138 8.53 -14.67 29.90
C TYR A 138 7.56 -14.65 31.07
N GLY A 139 6.91 -13.51 31.29
CA GLY A 139 5.90 -13.31 32.31
C GLY A 139 4.50 -13.76 31.91
N PRO A 140 3.53 -13.67 32.81
CA PRO A 140 2.18 -14.21 32.63
C PRO A 140 1.40 -13.52 31.50
N LEU A 141 1.71 -12.28 31.15
CA LEU A 141 1.02 -11.53 30.12
C LEU A 141 1.69 -11.61 28.74
N HIS A 142 2.82 -12.34 28.61
CA HIS A 142 3.46 -12.54 27.30
C HIS A 142 2.50 -13.13 26.24
N THR A 143 1.64 -14.07 26.64
CA THR A 143 0.65 -14.68 25.75
C THR A 143 -0.32 -13.66 25.15
N LEU A 144 -0.65 -12.56 25.86
CA LEU A 144 -1.51 -11.50 25.33
C LEU A 144 -0.89 -10.81 24.11
N TYR A 145 0.42 -10.68 24.09
CA TYR A 145 1.13 -10.13 22.93
C TYR A 145 0.99 -11.03 21.69
N THR A 146 1.13 -12.35 21.88
CA THR A 146 0.89 -13.33 20.81
C THR A 146 -0.55 -13.26 20.31
N VAL A 147 -1.54 -13.17 21.21
CA VAL A 147 -2.97 -13.01 20.86
C VAL A 147 -3.19 -11.73 20.09
N TYR A 148 -2.54 -10.62 20.47
CA TYR A 148 -2.58 -9.35 19.73
C TYR A 148 -2.10 -9.54 18.28
N LEU A 149 -0.91 -10.09 18.07
CA LEU A 149 -0.35 -10.30 16.72
C LEU A 149 -1.27 -11.19 15.87
N LEU A 150 -1.70 -12.32 16.40
CA LEU A 150 -2.59 -13.26 15.68
C LEU A 150 -3.94 -12.62 15.35
N SER A 151 -4.51 -11.80 16.26
CA SER A 151 -5.77 -11.11 16.00
C SER A 151 -5.67 -10.13 14.83
N TYR A 152 -4.56 -9.38 14.71
CA TYR A 152 -4.35 -8.47 13.59
C TYR A 152 -4.19 -9.22 12.27
N VAL A 153 -3.46 -10.34 12.28
CA VAL A 153 -3.33 -11.20 11.08
C VAL A 153 -4.70 -11.74 10.66
N LEU A 154 -5.50 -12.26 11.60
CA LEU A 154 -6.85 -12.77 11.30
C LEU A 154 -7.76 -11.66 10.74
N ILE A 155 -7.69 -10.46 11.29
CA ILE A 155 -8.43 -9.30 10.79
C ILE A 155 -7.99 -8.96 9.35
N MET A 156 -6.68 -8.91 9.07
CA MET A 156 -6.16 -8.64 7.73
C MET A 156 -6.60 -9.69 6.72
N VAL A 157 -6.47 -10.98 7.07
CA VAL A 157 -6.95 -12.10 6.24
C VAL A 157 -8.45 -12.01 6.00
N GLY A 158 -9.24 -11.70 7.04
CA GLY A 158 -10.69 -11.50 6.91
C GLY A 158 -11.07 -10.34 5.99
N ILE A 159 -10.34 -9.22 6.06
CA ILE A 159 -10.52 -8.06 5.17
C ILE A 159 -10.24 -8.46 3.71
N ILE A 160 -9.12 -9.14 3.45
CA ILE A 160 -8.73 -9.57 2.10
C ILE A 160 -9.77 -10.55 1.54
N TRP A 161 -10.17 -11.55 2.34
CA TRP A 161 -11.20 -12.51 1.93
C TRP A 161 -12.54 -11.85 1.63
N TYR A 162 -12.99 -10.91 2.49
CA TYR A 162 -14.21 -10.14 2.27
C TYR A 162 -14.14 -9.31 0.98
N ALA A 163 -13.01 -8.62 0.76
CA ALA A 163 -12.80 -7.82 -0.43
C ALA A 163 -12.78 -8.67 -1.71
N ALA A 164 -12.14 -9.85 -1.66
CA ALA A 164 -12.13 -10.82 -2.75
C ALA A 164 -13.54 -11.32 -3.06
N LYS A 165 -14.31 -11.73 -2.03
CA LYS A 165 -15.70 -12.18 -2.20
C LYS A 165 -16.62 -11.10 -2.76
N LYS A 166 -16.37 -9.83 -2.43
CA LYS A 166 -17.13 -8.67 -2.93
C LYS A 166 -16.58 -8.13 -4.26
N GLN A 167 -15.61 -8.82 -4.86
CA GLN A 167 -14.94 -8.41 -6.11
C GLN A 167 -14.41 -6.97 -6.08
N ARG A 168 -14.00 -6.50 -4.89
CA ARG A 168 -13.36 -5.18 -4.74
C ARG A 168 -11.91 -5.16 -5.23
N LEU A 169 -11.29 -6.32 -5.34
CA LEU A 169 -9.97 -6.51 -5.92
C LEU A 169 -10.14 -7.03 -7.36
N SER A 170 -9.59 -6.31 -8.31
CA SER A 170 -9.81 -6.54 -9.75
C SER A 170 -9.18 -7.83 -10.28
N SER A 171 -8.28 -8.46 -9.51
CA SER A 171 -7.56 -9.65 -9.97
C SER A 171 -7.25 -10.59 -8.82
N PHE A 172 -7.36 -11.88 -9.09
CA PHE A 172 -6.89 -12.94 -8.18
C PHE A 172 -5.39 -12.79 -7.81
N LYS A 173 -4.56 -12.30 -8.74
CA LYS A 173 -3.13 -12.05 -8.49
C LYS A 173 -2.91 -11.05 -7.36
N TYR A 174 -3.67 -9.95 -7.31
CA TYR A 174 -3.57 -8.95 -6.23
C TYR A 174 -4.01 -9.50 -4.89
N THR A 175 -5.07 -10.31 -4.88
CA THR A 175 -5.53 -11.02 -3.68
C THR A 175 -4.44 -11.92 -3.14
N MET A 176 -3.81 -12.74 -4.00
CA MET A 176 -2.71 -13.62 -3.60
C MET A 176 -1.51 -12.85 -3.07
N LEU A 177 -1.14 -11.73 -3.71
CA LEU A 177 -0.01 -10.90 -3.28
C LEU A 177 -0.23 -10.30 -1.89
N LEU A 178 -1.46 -9.87 -1.59
CA LEU A 178 -1.83 -9.41 -0.24
C LEU A 178 -1.75 -10.54 0.80
N PHE A 179 -2.24 -11.73 0.48
CA PHE A 179 -2.10 -12.87 1.36
C PHE A 179 -0.63 -13.21 1.63
N VAL A 180 0.20 -13.24 0.58
CA VAL A 180 1.64 -13.48 0.74
C VAL A 180 2.27 -12.43 1.63
N ALA A 181 1.97 -11.14 1.44
CA ALA A 181 2.50 -10.06 2.28
C ALA A 181 2.14 -10.22 3.76
N VAL A 182 0.90 -10.65 4.07
CA VAL A 182 0.45 -10.87 5.45
C VAL A 182 1.05 -12.12 6.05
N LEU A 183 1.04 -13.23 5.31
CA LEU A 183 1.44 -14.55 5.83
C LEU A 183 2.96 -14.74 5.88
N LEU A 184 3.73 -13.94 5.12
CA LEU A 184 5.18 -14.03 5.09
C LEU A 184 5.78 -13.83 6.49
N ASN A 185 5.43 -12.71 7.15
CA ASN A 185 5.98 -12.37 8.47
C ASN A 185 5.57 -13.39 9.54
N ILE A 186 4.31 -13.84 9.53
CA ILE A 186 3.87 -14.83 10.51
C ILE A 186 4.48 -16.20 10.23
N GLY A 187 4.67 -16.53 8.95
CA GLY A 187 5.34 -17.77 8.55
C GLY A 187 6.80 -17.79 9.00
N VAL A 188 7.55 -16.69 8.80
CA VAL A 188 8.93 -16.55 9.28
C VAL A 188 8.97 -16.62 10.81
N TRP A 189 8.10 -15.90 11.52
CA TRP A 189 8.00 -15.96 12.98
C TRP A 189 7.71 -17.38 13.48
N ALA A 190 6.79 -18.12 12.86
CA ALA A 190 6.48 -19.49 13.23
C ALA A 190 7.66 -20.45 13.02
N VAL A 191 8.41 -20.24 11.95
CA VAL A 191 9.66 -21.00 11.68
C VAL A 191 10.71 -20.69 12.74
N GLU A 192 10.92 -19.42 13.09
CA GLU A 192 11.87 -19.01 14.15
C GLU A 192 11.53 -19.62 15.52
N GLN A 193 10.24 -19.79 15.85
CA GLN A 193 9.84 -20.48 17.08
C GLN A 193 10.21 -21.98 17.09
N GLY A 194 10.30 -22.60 15.91
CA GLY A 194 10.63 -24.03 15.77
C GLY A 194 12.14 -24.32 15.68
N PHE A 195 12.93 -23.34 15.35
CA PHE A 195 14.39 -23.47 15.20
C PHE A 195 15.08 -22.53 16.19
N ASN A 196 15.97 -23.08 17.02
CA ASN A 196 16.81 -22.28 17.93
C ASN A 196 17.94 -21.58 17.13
N GLU A 197 17.55 -20.71 16.21
CA GLU A 197 18.49 -19.97 15.37
C GLU A 197 18.99 -18.71 16.10
N ASP A 198 20.26 -18.37 15.88
CA ASP A 198 20.88 -17.17 16.47
C ASP A 198 20.55 -15.90 15.68
N PHE A 199 19.91 -16.02 14.50
CA PHE A 199 19.55 -14.92 13.63
C PHE A 199 18.02 -14.75 13.54
N GLU A 200 17.56 -13.51 13.73
CA GLU A 200 16.14 -13.17 13.57
C GLU A 200 15.83 -12.81 12.11
N PHE A 201 15.32 -13.78 11.36
CA PHE A 201 14.93 -13.62 9.94
C PHE A 201 13.76 -12.65 9.74
N LEU A 202 13.00 -12.34 10.80
CA LEU A 202 11.93 -11.34 10.78
C LEU A 202 12.44 -9.99 10.26
N SER A 203 13.67 -9.59 10.57
CA SER A 203 14.25 -8.34 10.09
C SER A 203 14.26 -8.25 8.55
N VAL A 204 14.57 -9.35 7.88
CA VAL A 204 14.56 -9.44 6.41
C VAL A 204 13.12 -9.54 5.87
N SER A 205 12.25 -10.30 6.54
CA SER A 205 10.86 -10.48 6.11
C SER A 205 10.06 -9.17 6.14
N TYR A 206 10.36 -8.26 7.06
CA TYR A 206 9.76 -6.92 7.09
C TYR A 206 10.08 -6.12 5.82
N ILE A 207 11.35 -6.14 5.36
CA ILE A 207 11.74 -5.45 4.11
C ILE A 207 11.04 -6.07 2.91
N VAL A 208 11.00 -7.40 2.82
CA VAL A 208 10.34 -8.09 1.72
C VAL A 208 8.85 -7.74 1.66
N THR A 209 8.18 -7.73 2.81
CA THR A 209 6.77 -7.35 2.91
C THR A 209 6.55 -5.90 2.50
N GLU A 210 7.40 -4.99 2.94
CA GLU A 210 7.37 -3.57 2.57
C GLU A 210 7.48 -3.39 1.05
N VAL A 211 8.45 -4.05 0.42
CA VAL A 211 8.64 -4.02 -1.04
C VAL A 211 7.42 -4.59 -1.78
N ILE A 212 6.88 -5.73 -1.32
CA ILE A 212 5.68 -6.33 -1.91
C ILE A 212 4.49 -5.36 -1.85
N LEU A 213 4.26 -4.71 -0.71
CA LEU A 213 3.15 -3.76 -0.55
C LEU A 213 3.35 -2.49 -1.38
N LEU A 214 4.59 -1.99 -1.47
CA LEU A 214 4.92 -0.84 -2.32
C LEU A 214 4.69 -1.15 -3.81
N LEU A 215 5.16 -2.30 -4.27
CA LEU A 215 4.94 -2.74 -5.66
C LEU A 215 3.46 -2.92 -5.96
N LEU A 216 2.71 -3.58 -5.07
CA LEU A 216 1.28 -3.75 -5.22
C LEU A 216 0.55 -2.41 -5.29
N TYR A 217 0.86 -1.49 -4.38
CA TYR A 217 0.25 -0.18 -4.36
C TYR A 217 0.58 0.62 -5.63
N SER A 218 1.85 0.62 -6.07
CA SER A 218 2.26 1.26 -7.31
C SER A 218 1.50 0.70 -8.51
N MET A 219 1.40 -0.62 -8.63
CA MET A 219 0.63 -1.25 -9.70
C MET A 219 -0.85 -0.86 -9.66
N LEU A 220 -1.50 -0.90 -8.50
CA LEU A 220 -2.91 -0.53 -8.37
C LEU A 220 -3.16 0.95 -8.69
N ARG A 221 -2.20 1.82 -8.37
CA ARG A 221 -2.25 3.24 -8.72
C ARG A 221 -2.05 3.45 -10.22
N ASP A 222 -1.07 2.78 -10.83
CA ASP A 222 -0.73 2.95 -12.24
C ASP A 222 -1.84 2.41 -13.16
N TYR A 223 -2.58 1.41 -12.70
CA TYR A 223 -3.80 0.91 -13.37
C TYR A 223 -5.07 1.72 -13.05
N GLY A 224 -4.96 2.86 -12.38
CA GLY A 224 -6.11 3.72 -12.07
C GLY A 224 -7.10 3.14 -11.06
N ILE A 225 -6.77 2.01 -10.43
CA ILE A 225 -7.65 1.30 -9.47
C ILE A 225 -7.73 2.08 -8.14
N ILE A 226 -6.65 2.78 -7.77
CA ILE A 226 -6.59 3.64 -6.60
C ILE A 226 -6.21 5.06 -7.04
N GLN A 227 -7.12 6.01 -6.87
CA GLN A 227 -6.80 7.43 -7.06
C GLN A 227 -6.28 8.06 -5.76
N PRO A 228 -5.30 8.99 -5.84
CA PRO A 228 -4.87 9.77 -4.69
C PRO A 228 -6.03 10.64 -4.20
N GLY A 229 -6.52 10.36 -2.98
CA GLY A 229 -7.69 11.03 -2.40
C GLY A 229 -8.88 10.12 -2.15
N GLY A 230 -8.80 8.84 -2.50
CA GLY A 230 -9.77 7.81 -2.09
C GLY A 230 -11.10 7.80 -2.85
N GLN A 231 -11.20 8.47 -3.99
CA GLN A 231 -12.29 8.22 -4.94
C GLN A 231 -11.88 7.07 -5.86
N VAL A 232 -12.42 5.90 -5.59
CA VAL A 232 -12.28 4.74 -6.45
C VAL A 232 -13.42 4.82 -7.46
N ILE A 233 -13.07 5.00 -8.72
CA ILE A 233 -13.98 4.58 -9.80
C ILE A 233 -14.01 3.06 -9.67
N SER A 234 -15.10 2.54 -9.12
CA SER A 234 -15.19 1.09 -8.89
C SER A 234 -15.11 0.39 -10.24
N VAL A 235 -14.08 -0.44 -10.43
CA VAL A 235 -13.99 -1.39 -11.55
C VAL A 235 -15.26 -2.22 -11.65
N GLN A 236 -16.01 -2.38 -10.55
CA GLN A 236 -17.35 -2.94 -10.54
C GLN A 236 -18.36 -2.17 -11.40
N LEU A 237 -18.31 -0.84 -11.38
CA LEU A 237 -19.16 -0.02 -12.24
C LEU A 237 -18.83 -0.30 -13.70
N LEU A 238 -17.56 -0.37 -14.03
CA LEU A 238 -17.07 -0.60 -15.39
C LEU A 238 -17.30 -2.04 -15.86
N THR A 239 -17.16 -3.03 -14.98
CA THR A 239 -17.49 -4.44 -15.31
C THR A 239 -19.00 -4.65 -15.43
N GLN A 240 -19.80 -3.95 -14.63
CA GLN A 240 -21.27 -3.97 -14.75
C GLN A 240 -21.76 -3.26 -16.00
N LEU A 241 -21.07 -2.21 -16.45
CA LEU A 241 -21.35 -1.50 -17.69
C LEU A 241 -21.05 -2.35 -18.93
N ASN A 242 -19.98 -3.15 -18.87
CA ASN A 242 -19.59 -4.05 -19.98
C ASN A 242 -20.48 -5.30 -20.10
N THR A 243 -21.30 -5.62 -19.09
CA THR A 243 -22.18 -6.81 -19.05
C THR A 243 -23.67 -6.50 -19.15
N ARG A 244 -24.08 -5.23 -19.09
CA ARG A 244 -25.50 -4.84 -19.23
C ARG A 244 -25.63 -3.73 -20.25
N GLN A 245 -26.47 -3.95 -21.26
CA GLN A 245 -27.08 -2.84 -22.02
C GLN A 245 -27.78 -1.94 -20.99
N ILE A 246 -27.19 -0.79 -20.69
CA ILE A 246 -27.79 0.20 -19.80
C ILE A 246 -28.89 0.86 -20.59
N SER A 247 -30.13 0.65 -20.17
CA SER A 247 -31.26 1.44 -20.69
C SER A 247 -31.02 2.92 -20.32
N PRO A 248 -31.22 3.88 -21.24
CA PRO A 248 -30.90 5.30 -21.06
C PRO A 248 -31.57 6.03 -19.89
N GLY A 249 -32.32 5.36 -19.06
CA GLY A 249 -33.11 5.97 -17.98
C GLY A 249 -32.72 5.61 -16.52
N ALA A 250 -31.69 4.81 -16.27
CA ALA A 250 -31.35 4.35 -14.92
C ALA A 250 -29.85 4.40 -14.64
N LEU A 251 -29.28 5.61 -14.61
CA LEU A 251 -27.90 5.80 -14.18
C LEU A 251 -27.77 5.61 -12.67
N PRO A 252 -26.74 4.89 -12.19
CA PRO A 252 -26.47 4.78 -10.75
C PRO A 252 -26.25 6.17 -10.10
N PRO A 253 -26.63 6.36 -8.82
CA PRO A 253 -26.39 7.61 -8.10
C PRO A 253 -24.90 8.00 -8.11
N GLY A 254 -24.60 9.26 -8.43
CA GLY A 254 -23.24 9.80 -8.53
C GLY A 254 -22.58 9.66 -9.91
N MET A 255 -23.21 9.02 -10.88
CA MET A 255 -22.68 8.89 -12.24
C MET A 255 -22.87 10.18 -13.02
N GLU A 256 -23.93 10.91 -12.76
CA GLU A 256 -24.17 12.24 -13.35
C GLU A 256 -23.06 13.23 -12.98
N ASP A 257 -22.68 13.29 -11.70
CA ASP A 257 -21.60 14.15 -11.23
C ASP A 257 -20.25 13.77 -11.90
N LEU A 258 -20.04 12.49 -12.22
CA LEU A 258 -18.85 12.01 -12.92
C LEU A 258 -18.83 12.48 -14.38
N PHE A 259 -19.94 12.37 -15.10
CA PHE A 259 -20.06 12.84 -16.47
C PHE A 259 -19.86 14.34 -16.56
N GLN A 260 -20.59 15.11 -15.76
CA GLN A 260 -20.46 16.57 -15.73
C GLN A 260 -19.05 17.01 -15.34
N GLY A 261 -18.48 16.40 -14.29
CA GLY A 261 -17.11 16.72 -13.85
C GLY A 261 -16.03 16.39 -14.89
N PHE A 262 -16.22 15.34 -15.69
CA PHE A 262 -15.29 15.00 -16.78
C PHE A 262 -15.49 15.92 -18.00
N ALA A 263 -16.72 16.18 -18.40
CA ALA A 263 -17.04 17.10 -19.50
C ALA A 263 -16.53 18.53 -19.24
N GLU A 264 -16.65 19.04 -18.00
CA GLU A 264 -16.07 20.32 -17.62
C GLU A 264 -14.54 20.35 -17.76
N LYS A 265 -13.85 19.26 -17.41
CA LYS A 265 -12.41 19.16 -17.63
C LYS A 265 -12.03 19.12 -19.12
N VAL A 266 -12.84 18.49 -19.96
CA VAL A 266 -12.62 18.48 -21.42
C VAL A 266 -12.66 19.91 -21.99
N LYS A 267 -13.49 20.80 -21.45
CA LYS A 267 -13.54 22.21 -21.85
C LYS A 267 -12.22 22.95 -21.60
N THR A 268 -11.39 22.48 -20.67
CA THR A 268 -10.06 23.08 -20.36
C THR A 268 -8.96 22.71 -21.35
N LEU A 269 -9.22 21.78 -22.27
CA LEU A 269 -8.26 21.35 -23.28
C LEU A 269 -8.04 22.44 -24.33
N SER A 270 -6.79 22.63 -24.75
CA SER A 270 -6.47 23.46 -25.90
C SER A 270 -6.98 22.87 -27.21
N SER A 271 -7.07 23.65 -28.28
CA SER A 271 -7.52 23.17 -29.59
C SER A 271 -6.68 22.01 -30.14
N ALA A 272 -5.36 22.01 -29.89
CA ALA A 272 -4.47 20.92 -30.28
C ALA A 272 -4.71 19.65 -29.45
N GLU A 273 -4.92 19.78 -28.13
CA GLU A 273 -5.22 18.67 -27.24
C GLU A 273 -6.60 18.07 -27.54
N ARG A 274 -7.60 18.91 -27.83
CA ARG A 274 -8.94 18.47 -28.21
C ARG A 274 -8.92 17.69 -29.50
N ARG A 275 -8.11 18.10 -30.50
CA ARG A 275 -7.97 17.37 -31.76
C ARG A 275 -7.41 15.95 -31.53
N ILE A 276 -6.44 15.80 -30.64
CA ILE A 276 -5.91 14.46 -30.26
C ILE A 276 -6.96 13.64 -29.51
N LEU A 277 -7.73 14.26 -28.59
CA LEU A 277 -8.83 13.59 -27.91
C LEU A 277 -9.89 13.09 -28.90
N ASN A 278 -10.24 13.89 -29.92
CA ASN A 278 -11.20 13.49 -30.96
C ASN A 278 -10.72 12.26 -31.73
N HIS A 279 -9.43 12.16 -32.07
CA HIS A 279 -8.90 10.94 -32.70
C HIS A 279 -9.05 9.70 -31.82
N TYR A 280 -8.91 9.84 -30.49
CA TYR A 280 -9.19 8.74 -29.55
C TYR A 280 -10.69 8.40 -29.50
N ILE A 281 -11.59 9.40 -29.56
CA ILE A 281 -13.06 9.20 -29.60
C ILE A 281 -13.45 8.49 -30.90
N GLU A 282 -12.78 8.78 -32.02
CA GLU A 282 -12.96 8.12 -33.31
C GLU A 282 -12.39 6.69 -33.35
N GLY A 283 -11.62 6.28 -32.31
CA GLY A 283 -11.10 4.93 -32.17
C GLY A 283 -9.70 4.73 -32.75
N HIS A 284 -8.99 5.80 -33.13
CA HIS A 284 -7.62 5.72 -33.65
C HIS A 284 -6.60 5.36 -32.56
N ASP A 285 -5.58 4.59 -32.93
CA ASP A 285 -4.47 4.28 -32.01
C ASP A 285 -3.45 5.41 -31.98
N ILE A 286 -2.65 5.44 -30.89
CA ILE A 286 -1.56 6.41 -30.73
C ILE A 286 -0.56 6.36 -31.89
N ALA A 287 -0.42 5.21 -32.55
CA ALA A 287 0.45 5.01 -33.71
C ALA A 287 -0.07 5.74 -34.96
N ASP A 288 -1.39 5.92 -35.12
CA ASP A 288 -2.03 6.49 -36.28
C ASP A 288 -2.16 8.02 -36.18
N ILE A 289 -2.24 8.56 -34.95
CA ILE A 289 -2.45 9.98 -34.69
C ILE A 289 -1.35 10.90 -35.31
N PRO A 290 -0.05 10.54 -35.34
CA PRO A 290 0.96 11.36 -36.00
C PRO A 290 0.62 11.67 -37.45
N ASP A 291 0.18 10.69 -38.21
CA ASP A 291 -0.14 10.85 -39.64
C ASP A 291 -1.46 11.61 -39.83
N LEU A 292 -2.46 11.34 -39.00
CA LEU A 292 -3.76 12.00 -39.03
C LEU A 292 -3.71 13.48 -38.60
N ALA A 293 -2.88 13.79 -37.60
CA ALA A 293 -2.75 15.13 -37.05
C ALA A 293 -1.61 15.94 -37.67
N PHE A 294 -0.80 15.35 -38.57
CA PHE A 294 0.40 15.93 -39.18
C PHE A 294 1.42 16.45 -38.17
N ILE A 295 1.69 15.68 -37.11
CA ILE A 295 2.63 15.99 -36.02
C ILE A 295 3.51 14.80 -35.69
N SER A 296 4.67 15.04 -35.05
CA SER A 296 5.54 13.95 -34.63
C SER A 296 4.92 13.13 -33.49
N ILE A 297 5.29 11.83 -33.41
CA ILE A 297 4.91 10.97 -32.28
C ILE A 297 5.37 11.54 -30.93
N HIS A 298 6.49 12.26 -30.91
CA HIS A 298 6.97 12.93 -29.71
C HIS A 298 6.01 14.04 -29.26
N THR A 299 5.48 14.80 -30.24
CA THR A 299 4.48 15.86 -30.00
C THR A 299 3.17 15.24 -29.47
N VAL A 300 2.71 14.12 -30.07
CA VAL A 300 1.54 13.37 -29.57
C VAL A 300 1.74 12.95 -28.10
N LYS A 301 2.88 12.35 -27.77
CA LYS A 301 3.20 11.94 -26.38
C LYS A 301 3.22 13.11 -25.41
N LYS A 302 3.72 14.29 -25.85
CA LYS A 302 3.71 15.50 -25.04
C LYS A 302 2.29 16.00 -24.78
N HIS A 303 1.44 16.04 -25.81
CA HIS A 303 0.04 16.41 -25.66
C HIS A 303 -0.73 15.40 -24.81
N ASN A 304 -0.52 14.10 -24.98
CA ASN A 304 -1.14 13.07 -24.15
C ASN A 304 -0.85 13.27 -22.67
N ARG A 305 0.40 13.60 -22.32
CA ARG A 305 0.76 13.89 -20.93
C ARG A 305 -0.04 15.08 -20.37
N SER A 306 -0.21 16.13 -21.18
CA SER A 306 -1.00 17.32 -20.79
C SER A 306 -2.49 17.00 -20.70
N ILE A 307 -3.05 16.26 -21.67
CA ILE A 307 -4.44 15.77 -21.67
C ILE A 307 -4.71 14.97 -20.40
N TYR A 308 -3.88 13.96 -20.09
CA TYR A 308 -4.05 13.13 -18.91
C TYR A 308 -4.03 13.95 -17.63
N GLN A 309 -3.11 14.91 -17.54
CA GLN A 309 -3.02 15.80 -16.38
C GLN A 309 -4.28 16.68 -16.22
N LYS A 310 -4.79 17.26 -17.30
CA LYS A 310 -5.97 18.14 -17.29
C LYS A 310 -7.26 17.37 -17.02
N LEU A 311 -7.42 16.21 -17.64
CA LEU A 311 -8.60 15.35 -17.45
C LEU A 311 -8.57 14.59 -16.11
N GLY A 312 -7.39 14.50 -15.48
CA GLY A 312 -7.21 13.77 -14.22
C GLY A 312 -7.16 12.27 -14.41
N VAL A 313 -6.77 11.79 -15.60
CA VAL A 313 -6.55 10.38 -15.91
C VAL A 313 -5.06 10.04 -15.83
N SER A 314 -4.73 8.79 -15.50
CA SER A 314 -3.34 8.36 -15.30
C SER A 314 -2.72 7.73 -16.54
N SER A 315 -3.55 7.21 -17.45
CA SER A 315 -3.10 6.47 -18.63
C SER A 315 -4.03 6.65 -19.82
N ARG A 316 -3.56 6.19 -20.99
CA ARG A 316 -4.39 6.08 -22.19
C ARG A 316 -5.58 5.13 -21.97
N ASP A 317 -5.34 4.01 -21.34
CA ASP A 317 -6.36 2.99 -21.09
C ASP A 317 -7.48 3.56 -20.21
N GLU A 318 -7.14 4.37 -19.22
CA GLU A 318 -8.11 5.07 -18.40
C GLU A 318 -8.89 6.11 -19.20
N LEU A 319 -8.23 6.87 -20.08
CA LEU A 319 -8.90 7.79 -21.00
C LEU A 319 -9.89 7.07 -21.91
N MET A 320 -9.45 5.95 -22.53
CA MET A 320 -10.31 5.14 -23.41
C MET A 320 -11.51 4.58 -22.65
N LEU A 321 -11.35 4.26 -21.40
CA LEU A 321 -12.40 3.79 -20.52
C LEU A 321 -13.47 4.87 -20.29
N TYR A 322 -13.08 6.12 -20.05
CA TYR A 322 -14.03 7.25 -19.97
C TYR A 322 -14.75 7.47 -21.29
N ILE A 323 -14.02 7.45 -22.41
CA ILE A 323 -14.62 7.59 -23.74
C ILE A 323 -15.68 6.49 -23.98
N GLU A 324 -15.35 5.24 -23.64
CA GLU A 324 -16.29 4.12 -23.79
C GLU A 324 -17.49 4.24 -22.86
N LEU A 325 -17.29 4.76 -21.65
CA LEU A 325 -18.38 5.05 -20.72
C LEU A 325 -19.36 6.07 -21.28
N PHE A 326 -18.84 7.17 -21.84
CA PHE A 326 -19.67 8.17 -22.51
C PHE A 326 -20.38 7.60 -23.74
N ARG A 327 -19.71 6.72 -24.51
CA ARG A 327 -20.29 6.03 -25.66
C ARG A 327 -21.43 5.10 -25.28
N CYS A 328 -21.25 4.27 -24.25
CA CYS A 328 -22.27 3.33 -23.76
C CYS A 328 -23.51 4.04 -23.20
N CYS A 329 -23.36 5.27 -22.73
CA CYS A 329 -24.47 6.07 -22.21
C CYS A 329 -25.06 7.06 -23.22
N ASP A 330 -24.62 7.00 -24.50
CA ASP A 330 -25.04 7.90 -25.57
C ASP A 330 -24.79 9.39 -25.28
N ARG A 331 -23.65 9.69 -24.62
CA ARG A 331 -23.28 11.04 -24.19
C ARG A 331 -21.96 11.54 -24.83
N LEU A 332 -21.52 10.93 -25.94
CA LEU A 332 -20.27 11.33 -26.61
C LEU A 332 -20.27 12.80 -27.05
N GLY A 333 -21.44 13.37 -27.38
CA GLY A 333 -21.59 14.79 -27.72
C GLY A 333 -21.02 15.73 -26.66
N GLU A 334 -21.09 15.36 -25.37
CA GLU A 334 -20.53 16.18 -24.29
C GLU A 334 -18.98 16.24 -24.31
N LEU A 335 -18.33 15.27 -24.94
CA LEU A 335 -16.87 15.26 -25.11
C LEU A 335 -16.43 16.00 -26.37
N THR A 336 -17.23 15.95 -27.45
CA THR A 336 -16.92 16.57 -28.73
C THR A 336 -17.28 18.06 -28.76
N GLY A 337 -18.17 18.50 -27.87
CA GLY A 337 -18.68 19.87 -27.84
C GLY A 337 -19.77 20.13 -28.88
N GLU A 338 -20.35 19.07 -29.43
CA GLU A 338 -21.60 19.15 -30.21
C GLU A 338 -22.75 19.29 -29.19
N GLU A 339 -23.29 20.49 -29.08
CA GLU A 339 -24.55 20.68 -28.36
C GLU A 339 -25.62 19.82 -29.06
N THR A 340 -26.15 18.82 -28.37
CA THR A 340 -27.35 18.15 -28.80
C THR A 340 -28.47 19.18 -28.83
N GLU A 341 -28.82 19.66 -30.03
CA GLU A 341 -30.09 20.37 -30.22
C GLU A 341 -31.17 19.39 -29.80
N THR A 342 -31.67 19.58 -28.61
CA THR A 342 -32.89 18.94 -28.13
C THR A 342 -34.05 19.60 -28.86
N GLU A 343 -34.61 18.89 -29.88
CA GLU A 343 -35.99 19.14 -30.35
C GLU A 343 -37.03 18.79 -29.27
#